data_0782244f3b7eaa89d8069087f3b71bae
#
_entry.id   0782244f3b7eaa89d8069087f3b71bae
#
_cell.length_a   1.000
_cell.length_b   1.000
_cell.length_c   1.000
_cell.angle_alpha   90.00
_cell.angle_beta   90.00
_cell.angle_gamma   90.00
#
_symmetry.space_group_name_H-M   'P 1'
#
loop_
_entity.id
_entity.type
_entity.pdbx_description
1 polymer ?
#
loop_
_entity_poly.entity_id
_entity_poly.type
_entity_poly.pdbx_seq_one_letter_code
_entity_poly.pdbx_strand_id
1 'polypeptide(L)'
;MRAAFPEWYPLDADAVEQVIARGTIALDANVLLQLYRLGNDERAAVLKVFRHRNVRSRLWVPYQAALEYQRNRLTVARGQGKAYEAVSKQVTSSANALDEAIGQNIKDKEVRQQMKDAVAAALGPVSQLVERLRSEHVVDYNEIRKADPIRTEIDTLLRDPEQVGPKPSTEELTKRIAESKARYAQEIPPGYSDATGPNAKKNPEGDYLIWAEILSHVKASDRPLIFVTNDTKEDWYELDDKNAIAPRTELKLEIADTTSHHYHQETLEGFLRLIKQYLAIDIADDTLTTVGRIGRTTAYGGQEGRARATRRTIRILEQMAGTQGFDPELRIAADRALDHLAGRSDDDDETPQLSLDLIDMITERILEGEKLGRGAHWDFLMSEPAPGSAFYQFVEALQADHRDASKHDTLELQAQRARHQRRKARHERATGSSESI
;
A
#
# COMPACT_ATOMS: atom_id res chain seq x y z
N MET A 1 -11.98 19.82 -30.47
CA MET A 1 -11.40 19.54 -29.14
C MET A 1 -10.62 18.21 -29.16
N ARG A 2 -11.25 17.04 -29.43
CA ARG A 2 -10.56 15.74 -29.39
C ARG A 2 -9.33 15.65 -30.30
N ALA A 3 -9.42 16.17 -31.51
CA ALA A 3 -8.29 16.18 -32.47
C ALA A 3 -7.13 17.12 -32.06
N ALA A 4 -7.39 18.10 -31.21
CA ALA A 4 -6.36 19.02 -30.72
C ALA A 4 -5.76 18.62 -29.36
N PHE A 5 -6.43 17.72 -28.66
CA PHE A 5 -6.06 17.27 -27.31
C PHE A 5 -6.36 15.78 -27.14
N PRO A 6 -5.82 14.89 -28.00
CA PRO A 6 -6.17 13.46 -27.99
C PRO A 6 -5.77 12.78 -26.66
N GLU A 7 -4.71 13.23 -26.00
CA GLU A 7 -4.18 12.66 -24.75
C GLU A 7 -5.13 12.86 -23.56
N TRP A 8 -6.04 13.82 -23.65
CA TRP A 8 -7.07 14.09 -22.63
C TRP A 8 -8.26 13.13 -22.71
N TYR A 9 -8.29 12.27 -23.72
CA TYR A 9 -9.36 11.33 -23.94
C TYR A 9 -8.86 9.88 -23.74
N PRO A 10 -9.74 8.97 -23.30
CA PRO A 10 -9.40 7.57 -23.31
C PRO A 10 -9.16 7.07 -24.73
N LEU A 11 -8.29 6.06 -24.86
CA LEU A 11 -8.14 5.34 -26.11
C LEU A 11 -9.48 4.69 -26.48
N ASP A 12 -9.79 4.66 -27.79
CA ASP A 12 -10.91 3.87 -28.29
C ASP A 12 -10.56 2.37 -28.30
N ALA A 13 -11.58 1.54 -28.53
CA ALA A 13 -11.41 0.09 -28.48
C ALA A 13 -10.39 -0.43 -29.50
N ASP A 14 -10.36 0.16 -30.69
CA ASP A 14 -9.43 -0.24 -31.75
C ASP A 14 -7.97 0.11 -31.37
N ALA A 15 -7.75 1.26 -30.77
CA ALA A 15 -6.43 1.65 -30.28
C ALA A 15 -5.96 0.75 -29.13
N VAL A 16 -6.86 0.43 -28.18
CA VAL A 16 -6.56 -0.53 -27.09
C VAL A 16 -6.23 -1.91 -27.68
N GLU A 17 -7.00 -2.39 -28.63
CA GLU A 17 -6.74 -3.66 -29.31
C GLU A 17 -5.36 -3.67 -29.97
N GLN A 18 -5.00 -2.59 -30.68
CA GLN A 18 -3.67 -2.47 -31.29
C GLN A 18 -2.54 -2.52 -30.26
N VAL A 19 -2.70 -1.82 -29.13
CA VAL A 19 -1.72 -1.85 -28.04
C VAL A 19 -1.60 -3.28 -27.50
N ILE A 20 -2.70 -3.96 -27.23
CA ILE A 20 -2.71 -5.32 -26.68
C ILE A 20 -2.19 -6.35 -27.68
N ALA A 21 -2.49 -6.19 -28.98
CA ALA A 21 -2.06 -7.16 -29.99
C ALA A 21 -0.59 -7.01 -30.41
N ARG A 22 -0.02 -5.80 -30.41
CA ARG A 22 1.29 -5.51 -31.01
C ARG A 22 2.26 -4.75 -30.11
N GLY A 23 1.76 -4.11 -29.05
CA GLY A 23 2.55 -3.25 -28.18
C GLY A 23 3.61 -3.98 -27.38
N THR A 24 4.70 -3.31 -27.05
CA THR A 24 5.61 -3.74 -26.00
C THR A 24 4.86 -3.79 -24.66
N ILE A 25 5.05 -4.84 -23.91
CA ILE A 25 4.45 -5.03 -22.57
C ILE A 25 5.56 -4.74 -21.55
N ALA A 26 5.62 -3.50 -21.08
CA ALA A 26 6.57 -3.07 -20.08
C ALA A 26 6.08 -3.46 -18.68
N LEU A 27 6.88 -4.21 -17.91
CA LEU A 27 6.52 -4.65 -16.57
C LEU A 27 7.30 -3.87 -15.51
N ASP A 28 6.57 -3.36 -14.54
CA ASP A 28 7.16 -2.76 -13.36
C ASP A 28 7.69 -3.84 -12.37
N ALA A 29 8.60 -3.42 -11.49
CA ALA A 29 9.13 -4.26 -10.41
C ALA A 29 8.03 -4.83 -9.52
N ASN A 30 7.01 -4.04 -9.20
CA ASN A 30 5.91 -4.45 -8.33
C ASN A 30 5.08 -5.58 -8.93
N VAL A 31 4.98 -5.68 -10.27
CA VAL A 31 4.32 -6.78 -10.98
C VAL A 31 5.12 -8.08 -10.84
N LEU A 32 6.44 -8.03 -11.01
CA LEU A 32 7.30 -9.20 -10.82
C LEU A 32 7.33 -9.65 -9.35
N LEU A 33 7.37 -8.71 -8.42
CA LEU A 33 7.33 -8.97 -6.98
C LEU A 33 5.98 -9.53 -6.52
N GLN A 34 4.89 -9.20 -7.21
CA GLN A 34 3.58 -9.75 -6.90
C GLN A 34 3.53 -11.28 -7.09
N LEU A 35 4.32 -11.84 -8.00
CA LEU A 35 4.40 -13.30 -8.19
C LEU A 35 4.79 -14.05 -6.90
N TYR A 36 5.53 -13.42 -5.99
CA TYR A 36 5.86 -14.00 -4.68
C TYR A 36 4.70 -13.96 -3.70
N ARG A 37 3.72 -13.11 -3.91
CA ARG A 37 2.56 -12.88 -3.02
C ARG A 37 1.32 -13.66 -3.44
N LEU A 38 1.30 -14.11 -4.69
CA LEU A 38 0.22 -14.92 -5.24
C LEU A 38 0.29 -16.35 -4.72
N GLY A 39 -0.87 -16.98 -4.51
CA GLY A 39 -0.98 -18.41 -4.33
C GLY A 39 -0.46 -19.18 -5.54
N ASN A 40 -0.30 -20.50 -5.40
CA ASN A 40 0.27 -21.33 -6.47
C ASN A 40 -0.60 -21.30 -7.73
N ASP A 41 -1.92 -21.33 -7.60
CA ASP A 41 -2.86 -21.38 -8.73
C ASP A 41 -2.90 -20.03 -9.47
N GLU A 42 -3.02 -18.92 -8.74
CA GLU A 42 -3.01 -17.59 -9.33
C GLU A 42 -1.66 -17.27 -9.98
N ARG A 43 -0.57 -17.65 -9.33
CA ARG A 43 0.78 -17.51 -9.90
C ARG A 43 0.92 -18.32 -11.18
N ALA A 44 0.46 -19.57 -11.18
CA ALA A 44 0.49 -20.42 -12.37
C ALA A 44 -0.34 -19.83 -13.51
N ALA A 45 -1.51 -19.26 -13.21
CA ALA A 45 -2.37 -18.61 -14.20
C ALA A 45 -1.70 -17.35 -14.80
N VAL A 46 -1.11 -16.48 -13.98
CA VAL A 46 -0.35 -15.30 -14.46
C VAL A 46 0.84 -15.73 -15.32
N LEU A 47 1.61 -16.71 -14.86
CA LEU A 47 2.76 -17.23 -15.61
C LEU A 47 2.33 -17.91 -16.93
N LYS A 48 1.17 -18.57 -16.97
CA LYS A 48 0.59 -19.12 -18.21
C LYS A 48 0.34 -18.01 -19.24
N VAL A 49 -0.19 -16.86 -18.80
CA VAL A 49 -0.38 -15.68 -19.67
C VAL A 49 0.98 -15.17 -20.17
N PHE A 50 1.92 -14.96 -19.27
CA PHE A 50 3.25 -14.45 -19.65
C PHE A 50 4.02 -15.40 -20.57
N ARG A 51 3.82 -16.73 -20.45
CA ARG A 51 4.43 -17.73 -21.36
C ARG A 51 3.72 -17.80 -22.71
N HIS A 52 2.50 -17.27 -22.84
CA HIS A 52 1.78 -17.31 -24.12
C HIS A 52 2.59 -16.61 -25.21
N ARG A 53 2.74 -17.26 -26.37
CA ARG A 53 3.62 -16.80 -27.46
C ARG A 53 3.42 -15.34 -27.86
N ASN A 54 2.15 -14.89 -27.91
CA ASN A 54 1.77 -13.53 -28.29
C ASN A 54 2.03 -12.50 -27.18
N VAL A 55 2.36 -12.92 -25.96
CA VAL A 55 2.69 -12.07 -24.82
C VAL A 55 4.20 -12.09 -24.60
N ARG A 56 4.78 -13.28 -24.46
CA ARG A 56 6.17 -13.47 -24.06
C ARG A 56 7.19 -12.72 -24.92
N SER A 57 7.03 -12.76 -26.26
CA SER A 57 7.96 -12.10 -27.20
C SER A 57 7.92 -10.57 -27.13
N ARG A 58 6.97 -10.01 -26.40
CA ARG A 58 6.75 -8.57 -26.26
C ARG A 58 6.96 -8.08 -24.83
N LEU A 59 7.24 -9.00 -23.88
CA LEU A 59 7.60 -8.62 -22.52
C LEU A 59 8.91 -7.85 -22.52
N TRP A 60 8.92 -6.77 -21.80
CA TRP A 60 10.10 -5.94 -21.57
C TRP A 60 10.10 -5.42 -20.14
N VAL A 61 11.25 -5.30 -19.53
CA VAL A 61 11.41 -4.79 -18.17
C VAL A 61 12.43 -3.67 -18.17
N PRO A 62 12.11 -2.45 -17.77
CA PRO A 62 13.10 -1.39 -17.57
C PRO A 62 14.24 -1.88 -16.66
N TYR A 63 15.47 -1.45 -16.91
CA TYR A 63 16.62 -1.83 -16.09
C TYR A 63 16.41 -1.49 -14.61
N GLN A 64 15.89 -0.30 -14.33
CA GLN A 64 15.60 0.13 -12.96
C GLN A 64 14.56 -0.78 -12.29
N ALA A 65 13.49 -1.14 -12.99
CA ALA A 65 12.49 -2.08 -12.47
C ALA A 65 13.10 -3.47 -12.20
N ALA A 66 13.94 -3.97 -13.12
CA ALA A 66 14.67 -5.22 -12.92
C ALA A 66 15.61 -5.16 -11.70
N LEU A 67 16.30 -4.04 -11.52
CA LEU A 67 17.18 -3.80 -10.37
C LEU A 67 16.41 -3.76 -9.04
N GLU A 68 15.27 -3.10 -9.01
CA GLU A 68 14.38 -3.05 -7.85
C GLU A 68 13.82 -4.42 -7.51
N TYR A 69 13.39 -5.18 -8.50
CA TYR A 69 12.99 -6.57 -8.33
C TYR A 69 14.12 -7.39 -7.67
N GLN A 70 15.36 -7.34 -8.19
CA GLN A 70 16.49 -8.08 -7.63
C GLN A 70 16.79 -7.69 -6.18
N ARG A 71 16.68 -6.42 -5.83
CA ARG A 71 16.92 -5.90 -4.47
C ARG A 71 15.83 -6.33 -3.48
N ASN A 72 14.58 -6.39 -3.93
CA ASN A 72 13.43 -6.52 -3.03
C ASN A 72 12.86 -7.93 -2.95
N ARG A 73 13.12 -8.84 -3.92
CA ARG A 73 12.49 -10.16 -3.99
C ARG A 73 12.61 -10.98 -2.71
N LEU A 74 13.80 -10.99 -2.08
CA LEU A 74 14.01 -11.74 -0.83
C LEU A 74 13.24 -11.15 0.35
N THR A 75 13.13 -9.83 0.41
CA THR A 75 12.34 -9.13 1.45
C THR A 75 10.85 -9.43 1.29
N VAL A 76 10.35 -9.39 0.05
CA VAL A 76 8.95 -9.73 -0.26
C VAL A 76 8.63 -11.18 0.07
N ALA A 77 9.49 -12.11 -0.33
CA ALA A 77 9.32 -13.52 -0.03
C ALA A 77 9.29 -13.79 1.48
N ARG A 78 10.19 -13.15 2.26
CA ARG A 78 10.19 -13.24 3.73
C ARG A 78 8.91 -12.67 4.33
N GLY A 79 8.37 -11.58 3.76
CA GLY A 79 7.15 -10.95 4.23
C GLY A 79 5.94 -11.89 4.21
N GLN A 80 5.84 -12.76 3.21
CA GLN A 80 4.77 -13.75 3.15
C GLN A 80 4.81 -14.74 4.32
N GLY A 81 5.98 -15.27 4.65
CA GLY A 81 6.14 -16.15 5.81
C GLY A 81 5.76 -15.46 7.12
N LYS A 82 6.18 -14.22 7.31
CA LYS A 82 5.84 -13.44 8.50
C LYS A 82 4.34 -13.18 8.68
N ALA A 83 3.58 -13.05 7.60
CA ALA A 83 2.13 -12.88 7.69
C ALA A 83 1.45 -14.11 8.31
N TYR A 84 1.84 -15.32 7.88
CA TYR A 84 1.34 -16.56 8.48
C TYR A 84 1.83 -16.74 9.92
N GLU A 85 3.09 -16.39 10.22
CA GLU A 85 3.64 -16.41 11.57
C GLU A 85 2.87 -15.48 12.52
N ALA A 86 2.49 -14.29 12.07
CA ALA A 86 1.68 -13.35 12.85
C ALA A 86 0.31 -13.93 13.19
N VAL A 87 -0.39 -14.54 12.20
CA VAL A 87 -1.68 -15.19 12.43
C VAL A 87 -1.52 -16.38 13.40
N SER A 88 -0.51 -17.24 13.21
CA SER A 88 -0.23 -18.37 14.11
C SER A 88 0.03 -17.90 15.53
N LYS A 89 0.83 -16.84 15.70
CA LYS A 89 1.10 -16.22 17.01
C LYS A 89 -0.17 -15.68 17.67
N GLN A 90 -1.04 -15.03 16.88
CA GLN A 90 -2.31 -14.48 17.40
C GLN A 90 -3.24 -15.60 17.89
N VAL A 91 -3.38 -16.69 17.12
CA VAL A 91 -4.18 -17.85 17.53
C VAL A 91 -3.65 -18.45 18.84
N THR A 92 -2.33 -18.61 18.93
CA THR A 92 -1.68 -19.13 20.15
C THR A 92 -1.87 -18.20 21.35
N SER A 93 -1.70 -16.89 21.16
CA SER A 93 -1.91 -15.89 22.22
C SER A 93 -3.36 -15.89 22.71
N SER A 94 -4.33 -15.99 21.80
CA SER A 94 -5.75 -16.06 22.15
C SER A 94 -6.08 -17.33 22.94
N ALA A 95 -5.52 -18.48 22.54
CA ALA A 95 -5.68 -19.74 23.27
C ALA A 95 -5.14 -19.64 24.69
N ASN A 96 -3.94 -19.08 24.86
CA ASN A 96 -3.31 -18.91 26.18
C ASN A 96 -4.11 -17.95 27.08
N ALA A 97 -4.58 -16.83 26.52
CA ALA A 97 -5.38 -15.86 27.28
C ALA A 97 -6.71 -16.45 27.77
N LEU A 98 -7.38 -17.25 26.92
CA LEU A 98 -8.59 -17.98 27.32
C LEU A 98 -8.30 -19.03 28.38
N ASP A 99 -7.20 -19.78 28.22
CA ASP A 99 -6.80 -20.81 29.21
C ASP A 99 -6.50 -20.20 30.58
N GLU A 100 -5.82 -19.06 30.61
CA GLU A 100 -5.52 -18.30 31.82
C GLU A 100 -6.81 -17.75 32.46
N ALA A 101 -7.69 -17.12 31.67
CA ALA A 101 -8.96 -16.59 32.18
C ALA A 101 -9.85 -17.69 32.76
N ILE A 102 -9.93 -18.86 32.12
CA ILE A 102 -10.63 -20.03 32.62
C ILE A 102 -10.01 -20.50 33.95
N GLY A 103 -8.68 -20.58 34.01
CA GLY A 103 -7.96 -20.98 35.20
C GLY A 103 -8.17 -20.08 36.41
N GLN A 104 -8.26 -18.77 36.19
CA GLN A 104 -8.45 -17.77 37.25
C GLN A 104 -9.90 -17.70 37.74
N ASN A 105 -10.87 -17.82 36.87
CA ASN A 105 -12.28 -17.50 37.20
C ASN A 105 -13.12 -18.74 37.50
N ILE A 106 -12.81 -19.89 36.91
CA ILE A 106 -13.58 -21.14 37.13
C ILE A 106 -12.99 -21.96 38.24
N LYS A 107 -13.73 -22.09 39.34
CA LYS A 107 -13.26 -22.83 40.54
C LYS A 107 -13.47 -24.33 40.41
N ASP A 108 -14.57 -24.76 39.78
CA ASP A 108 -14.85 -26.18 39.57
C ASP A 108 -13.86 -26.81 38.59
N LYS A 109 -13.24 -27.92 38.97
CA LYS A 109 -12.18 -28.56 38.20
C LYS A 109 -12.71 -29.20 36.92
N GLU A 110 -13.90 -29.82 36.99
CA GLU A 110 -14.47 -30.52 35.83
C GLU A 110 -14.96 -29.53 34.78
N VAL A 111 -15.65 -28.46 35.20
CA VAL A 111 -16.09 -27.39 34.33
C VAL A 111 -14.90 -26.69 33.70
N ARG A 112 -13.84 -26.43 34.47
CA ARG A 112 -12.60 -25.84 33.93
C ARG A 112 -11.97 -26.70 32.86
N GLN A 113 -11.89 -28.02 33.08
CA GLN A 113 -11.32 -28.94 32.08
C GLN A 113 -12.19 -28.98 30.82
N GLN A 114 -13.51 -29.07 30.95
CA GLN A 114 -14.42 -29.03 29.79
C GLN A 114 -14.26 -27.75 28.96
N MET A 115 -14.13 -26.61 29.62
CA MET A 115 -13.93 -25.32 28.90
C MET A 115 -12.57 -25.28 28.19
N LYS A 116 -11.48 -25.76 28.80
CA LYS A 116 -10.17 -25.85 28.18
C LYS A 116 -10.17 -26.79 26.96
N ASP A 117 -10.83 -27.94 27.11
CA ASP A 117 -10.97 -28.90 26.02
C ASP A 117 -11.77 -28.29 24.84
N ALA A 118 -12.81 -27.50 25.13
CA ALA A 118 -13.58 -26.80 24.14
C ALA A 118 -12.75 -25.72 23.39
N VAL A 119 -11.94 -24.95 24.11
CA VAL A 119 -11.01 -23.97 23.52
C VAL A 119 -9.98 -24.68 22.61
N ALA A 120 -9.39 -25.76 23.08
CA ALA A 120 -8.44 -26.55 22.29
C ALA A 120 -9.09 -27.13 21.02
N ALA A 121 -10.31 -27.66 21.15
CA ALA A 121 -11.08 -28.20 20.02
C ALA A 121 -11.46 -27.11 19.00
N ALA A 122 -11.73 -25.88 19.44
CA ALA A 122 -12.06 -24.78 18.56
C ALA A 122 -10.82 -24.19 17.84
N LEU A 123 -9.72 -23.95 18.55
CA LEU A 123 -8.54 -23.27 18.02
C LEU A 123 -7.50 -24.22 17.40
N GLY A 124 -7.48 -25.49 17.79
CA GLY A 124 -6.58 -26.50 17.24
C GLY A 124 -6.70 -26.65 15.71
N PRO A 125 -7.90 -26.86 15.16
CA PRO A 125 -8.11 -26.93 13.71
C PRO A 125 -7.68 -25.66 12.97
N VAL A 126 -7.87 -24.47 13.58
CA VAL A 126 -7.43 -23.19 12.99
C VAL A 126 -5.90 -23.14 12.92
N SER A 127 -5.20 -23.52 13.98
CA SER A 127 -3.73 -23.60 13.98
C SER A 127 -3.20 -24.56 12.91
N GLN A 128 -3.81 -25.72 12.79
CA GLN A 128 -3.45 -26.70 11.75
C GLN A 128 -3.72 -26.19 10.35
N LEU A 129 -4.83 -25.49 10.14
CA LEU A 129 -5.16 -24.87 8.86
C LEU A 129 -4.11 -23.81 8.47
N VAL A 130 -3.75 -22.92 9.42
CA VAL A 130 -2.74 -21.87 9.18
C VAL A 130 -1.40 -22.49 8.77
N GLU A 131 -0.94 -23.53 9.47
CA GLU A 131 0.34 -24.17 9.16
C GLU A 131 0.30 -24.93 7.83
N ARG A 132 -0.81 -25.60 7.52
CA ARG A 132 -1.00 -26.23 6.22
C ARG A 132 -0.97 -25.19 5.08
N LEU A 133 -1.76 -24.12 5.19
CA LEU A 133 -1.78 -23.05 4.17
C LEU A 133 -0.43 -22.36 4.04
N ARG A 134 0.29 -22.19 5.14
CA ARG A 134 1.67 -21.69 5.11
C ARG A 134 2.55 -22.60 4.26
N SER A 135 2.53 -23.91 4.51
CA SER A 135 3.37 -24.87 3.77
C SER A 135 2.99 -24.98 2.29
N GLU A 136 1.73 -24.77 1.94
CA GLU A 136 1.24 -24.83 0.56
C GLU A 136 1.51 -23.54 -0.23
N HIS A 137 1.46 -22.37 0.41
CA HIS A 137 1.48 -21.07 -0.29
C HIS A 137 2.76 -20.26 -0.10
N VAL A 138 3.53 -20.54 0.95
CA VAL A 138 4.76 -19.78 1.23
C VAL A 138 5.97 -20.59 0.81
N VAL A 139 6.73 -20.07 -0.14
CA VAL A 139 8.02 -20.66 -0.49
C VAL A 139 9.00 -20.38 0.66
N ASP A 140 9.68 -21.40 1.16
CA ASP A 140 10.64 -21.25 2.27
C ASP A 140 11.75 -20.27 1.90
N TYR A 141 12.02 -19.33 2.81
CA TYR A 141 13.02 -18.28 2.57
C TYR A 141 14.44 -18.83 2.33
N ASN A 142 14.80 -19.94 2.99
CA ASN A 142 16.12 -20.54 2.82
C ASN A 142 16.21 -21.28 1.48
N GLU A 143 15.10 -21.81 0.98
CA GLU A 143 15.01 -22.39 -0.36
C GLU A 143 15.14 -21.30 -1.43
N ILE A 144 14.41 -20.18 -1.29
CA ILE A 144 14.51 -19.03 -2.21
C ILE A 144 15.94 -18.48 -2.30
N ARG A 145 16.68 -18.49 -1.19
CA ARG A 145 18.09 -18.07 -1.21
C ARG A 145 18.99 -19.00 -2.03
N LYS A 146 18.68 -20.29 -2.07
CA LYS A 146 19.49 -21.30 -2.74
C LYS A 146 19.03 -21.54 -4.19
N ALA A 147 17.75 -21.74 -4.37
CA ALA A 147 17.13 -22.03 -5.66
C ALA A 147 15.74 -21.39 -5.68
N ASP A 148 15.63 -20.21 -6.24
CA ASP A 148 14.40 -19.44 -6.34
C ASP A 148 13.61 -19.88 -7.58
N PRO A 149 12.53 -20.68 -7.44
CA PRO A 149 11.78 -21.19 -8.58
C PRO A 149 11.05 -20.08 -9.33
N ILE A 150 10.58 -19.01 -8.60
CA ILE A 150 9.89 -17.88 -9.23
C ILE A 150 10.88 -17.07 -10.07
N ARG A 151 12.07 -16.83 -9.55
CA ARG A 151 13.14 -16.17 -10.31
C ARG A 151 13.50 -16.97 -11.56
N THR A 152 13.66 -18.28 -11.44
CA THR A 152 13.97 -19.17 -12.59
C THR A 152 12.90 -19.06 -13.67
N GLU A 153 11.63 -18.95 -13.29
CA GLU A 153 10.53 -18.72 -14.23
C GLU A 153 10.66 -17.36 -14.91
N ILE A 154 10.94 -16.30 -14.15
CA ILE A 154 11.12 -14.94 -14.70
C ILE A 154 12.34 -14.92 -15.64
N ASP A 155 13.46 -15.53 -15.26
CA ASP A 155 14.64 -15.64 -16.11
C ASP A 155 14.34 -16.41 -17.42
N THR A 156 13.44 -17.41 -17.35
CA THR A 156 12.97 -18.14 -18.53
C THR A 156 12.06 -17.30 -19.43
N LEU A 157 11.23 -16.46 -18.85
CA LEU A 157 10.33 -15.53 -19.58
C LEU A 157 11.13 -14.44 -20.30
N LEU A 158 12.14 -13.89 -19.63
CA LEU A 158 12.97 -12.76 -20.06
C LEU A 158 14.36 -13.20 -20.53
N ARG A 159 14.43 -14.35 -21.21
CA ARG A 159 15.73 -14.95 -21.62
C ARG A 159 16.43 -14.18 -22.73
N ASP A 160 15.67 -13.42 -23.54
CA ASP A 160 16.22 -12.68 -24.66
C ASP A 160 16.81 -11.36 -24.14
N PRO A 161 18.09 -11.03 -24.43
CA PRO A 161 18.75 -9.87 -23.81
C PRO A 161 18.02 -8.54 -24.02
N GLU A 162 17.27 -8.43 -25.10
CA GLU A 162 16.49 -7.23 -25.43
C GLU A 162 15.23 -7.05 -24.56
N GLN A 163 14.82 -8.08 -23.82
CA GLN A 163 13.66 -8.03 -22.93
C GLN A 163 13.94 -7.32 -21.61
N VAL A 164 15.19 -6.97 -21.34
CA VAL A 164 15.57 -6.13 -20.20
C VAL A 164 16.27 -4.89 -20.72
N GLY A 165 15.88 -3.73 -20.22
CA GLY A 165 16.48 -2.45 -20.57
C GLY A 165 18.00 -2.46 -20.31
N PRO A 166 18.80 -1.73 -21.12
CA PRO A 166 20.23 -1.66 -20.95
C PRO A 166 20.58 -0.90 -19.65
N LYS A 167 21.65 -1.34 -18.99
CA LYS A 167 22.18 -0.61 -17.84
C LYS A 167 22.62 0.80 -18.26
N PRO A 168 22.07 1.88 -17.66
CA PRO A 168 22.50 3.23 -17.98
C PRO A 168 23.97 3.45 -17.60
N SER A 169 24.67 4.29 -18.34
CA SER A 169 25.99 4.78 -17.94
C SER A 169 25.91 5.61 -16.66
N THR A 170 27.03 5.78 -15.97
CA THR A 170 27.08 6.61 -14.77
C THR A 170 26.69 8.07 -15.07
N GLU A 171 27.11 8.58 -16.22
CA GLU A 171 26.79 9.92 -16.68
C GLU A 171 25.27 10.07 -16.94
N GLU A 172 24.68 9.14 -17.67
CA GLU A 172 23.24 9.12 -17.94
C GLU A 172 22.42 8.99 -16.66
N LEU A 173 22.83 8.11 -15.75
CA LEU A 173 22.16 7.97 -14.44
C LEU A 173 22.22 9.27 -13.64
N THR A 174 23.38 9.93 -13.59
CA THR A 174 23.56 11.21 -12.88
C THR A 174 22.67 12.29 -13.48
N LYS A 175 22.58 12.36 -14.82
CA LYS A 175 21.70 13.28 -15.53
C LYS A 175 20.23 13.02 -15.17
N ARG A 176 19.76 11.78 -15.27
CA ARG A 176 18.37 11.41 -14.94
C ARG A 176 18.01 11.71 -13.48
N ILE A 177 18.94 11.49 -12.54
CA ILE A 177 18.74 11.86 -11.12
C ILE A 177 18.63 13.39 -10.97
N ALA A 178 19.39 14.16 -11.69
CA ALA A 178 19.25 15.63 -11.67
C ALA A 178 17.92 16.09 -12.27
N GLU A 179 17.49 15.47 -13.35
CA GLU A 179 16.19 15.70 -13.99
C GLU A 179 15.03 15.35 -13.05
N SER A 180 15.09 14.21 -12.33
CA SER A 180 14.04 13.83 -11.37
C SER A 180 13.86 14.89 -10.29
N LYS A 181 14.96 15.42 -9.75
CA LYS A 181 14.89 16.48 -8.73
C LYS A 181 14.23 17.76 -9.25
N ALA A 182 14.55 18.15 -10.48
CA ALA A 182 13.95 19.33 -11.12
C ALA A 182 12.44 19.13 -11.37
N ARG A 183 12.03 17.92 -11.78
CA ARG A 183 10.62 17.54 -11.97
C ARG A 183 9.86 17.56 -10.65
N TYR A 184 10.42 16.95 -9.60
CA TYR A 184 9.78 16.84 -8.29
C TYR A 184 9.56 18.19 -7.62
N ALA A 185 10.48 19.13 -7.82
CA ALA A 185 10.30 20.51 -7.36
C ALA A 185 9.11 21.23 -8.01
N GLN A 186 8.62 20.73 -9.13
CA GLN A 186 7.48 21.26 -9.90
C GLN A 186 6.28 20.29 -9.88
N GLU A 187 6.34 19.23 -9.07
CA GLU A 187 5.32 18.16 -9.01
C GLU A 187 5.00 17.53 -10.37
N ILE A 188 6.02 17.44 -11.26
CA ILE A 188 5.86 16.81 -12.58
C ILE A 188 5.98 15.29 -12.41
N PRO A 189 4.95 14.51 -12.80
CA PRO A 189 4.94 13.06 -12.65
C PRO A 189 5.95 12.36 -13.58
N PRO A 190 6.34 11.09 -13.27
CA PRO A 190 6.00 10.32 -12.09
C PRO A 190 7.04 10.48 -10.97
N GLY A 191 6.69 10.03 -9.74
CA GLY A 191 7.63 9.82 -8.64
C GLY A 191 7.77 10.98 -7.66
N TYR A 192 7.13 12.14 -7.89
CA TYR A 192 7.23 13.28 -6.98
C TYR A 192 6.63 12.99 -5.59
N SER A 193 5.63 12.12 -5.51
CA SER A 193 5.00 11.75 -4.24
C SER A 193 5.94 11.01 -3.30
N ASP A 194 6.99 10.38 -3.84
CA ASP A 194 8.02 9.69 -3.08
C ASP A 194 9.12 10.64 -2.55
N ALA A 195 9.22 11.84 -3.12
CA ALA A 195 10.23 12.83 -2.76
C ALA A 195 9.75 13.80 -1.68
N THR A 196 8.45 13.82 -1.37
CA THR A 196 7.82 14.85 -0.53
C THR A 196 7.21 14.28 0.73
N GLY A 197 7.07 15.12 1.75
CA GLY A 197 6.39 14.79 3.01
C GLY A 197 7.26 14.04 4.03
N PRO A 198 6.68 13.70 5.20
CA PRO A 198 7.40 13.13 6.34
C PRO A 198 7.99 11.73 6.07
N ASN A 199 7.52 11.07 5.03
CA ASN A 199 7.97 9.72 4.61
C ASN A 199 8.70 9.75 3.27
N ALA A 200 9.31 10.87 2.91
CA ALA A 200 10.09 10.96 1.69
C ALA A 200 11.16 9.86 1.65
N LYS A 201 11.23 9.17 0.52
CA LYS A 201 12.24 8.11 0.34
C LYS A 201 13.64 8.72 0.29
N LYS A 202 14.63 7.98 0.79
CA LYS A 202 16.04 8.40 0.69
C LYS A 202 16.51 8.52 -0.77
N ASN A 203 15.97 7.68 -1.65
CA ASN A 203 16.24 7.66 -3.09
C ASN A 203 14.89 7.62 -3.81
N PRO A 204 14.23 8.77 -4.00
CA PRO A 204 12.89 8.86 -4.56
C PRO A 204 12.84 8.74 -6.09
N GLU A 205 13.98 8.75 -6.75
CA GLU A 205 14.13 8.83 -8.20
C GLU A 205 13.71 7.56 -8.97
N GLY A 206 13.39 6.45 -8.28
CA GLY A 206 13.11 5.16 -8.90
C GLY A 206 12.05 5.20 -9.98
N ASP A 207 10.90 5.79 -9.69
CA ASP A 207 9.76 5.90 -10.60
C ASP A 207 10.12 6.73 -11.85
N TYR A 208 10.83 7.85 -11.68
CA TYR A 208 11.30 8.63 -12.82
C TYR A 208 12.35 7.89 -13.64
N LEU A 209 13.25 7.13 -13.03
CA LEU A 209 14.24 6.33 -13.77
C LEU A 209 13.55 5.29 -14.65
N ILE A 210 12.53 4.59 -14.14
CA ILE A 210 11.69 3.67 -14.92
C ILE A 210 11.05 4.40 -16.09
N TRP A 211 10.46 5.57 -15.83
CA TRP A 211 9.80 6.38 -16.85
C TRP A 211 10.76 6.86 -17.94
N ALA A 212 11.93 7.36 -17.57
CA ALA A 212 12.96 7.80 -18.54
C ALA A 212 13.45 6.63 -19.43
N GLU A 213 13.51 5.42 -18.88
CA GLU A 213 13.82 4.22 -19.66
C GLU A 213 12.68 3.85 -20.61
N ILE A 214 11.42 3.98 -20.18
CA ILE A 214 10.23 3.80 -21.05
C ILE A 214 10.27 4.79 -22.20
N LEU A 215 10.50 6.08 -21.95
CA LEU A 215 10.62 7.11 -23.00
C LEU A 215 11.76 6.79 -23.98
N SER A 216 12.90 6.33 -23.46
CA SER A 216 14.02 5.92 -24.30
C SER A 216 13.67 4.71 -25.18
N HIS A 217 12.94 3.74 -24.61
CA HIS A 217 12.51 2.54 -25.31
C HIS A 217 11.49 2.84 -26.41
N VAL A 218 10.46 3.64 -26.14
CA VAL A 218 9.44 3.98 -27.16
C VAL A 218 10.01 4.83 -28.29
N LYS A 219 11.04 5.65 -28.00
CA LYS A 219 11.76 6.39 -29.02
C LYS A 219 12.55 5.49 -29.98
N ALA A 220 13.06 4.37 -29.46
CA ALA A 220 13.86 3.43 -30.25
C ALA A 220 13.00 2.35 -30.91
N SER A 221 11.80 2.09 -30.42
CA SER A 221 10.90 1.04 -30.90
C SER A 221 9.79 1.64 -31.75
N ASP A 222 9.48 0.98 -32.88
CA ASP A 222 8.36 1.36 -33.76
C ASP A 222 7.08 0.59 -33.34
N ARG A 223 6.68 0.71 -32.07
CA ARG A 223 5.56 -0.06 -31.51
C ARG A 223 4.81 0.72 -30.44
N PRO A 224 3.49 0.48 -30.29
CA PRO A 224 2.73 0.90 -29.11
C PRO A 224 3.33 0.31 -27.83
N LEU A 225 3.00 0.88 -26.69
CA LEU A 225 3.45 0.38 -25.38
C LEU A 225 2.29 0.30 -24.39
N ILE A 226 2.21 -0.81 -23.67
CA ILE A 226 1.44 -0.91 -22.44
C ILE A 226 2.38 -1.04 -21.25
N PHE A 227 2.26 -0.14 -20.28
CA PHE A 227 2.96 -0.22 -19.01
C PHE A 227 2.07 -0.88 -17.98
N VAL A 228 2.56 -1.96 -17.38
CA VAL A 228 1.84 -2.71 -16.36
C VAL A 228 2.48 -2.42 -15.01
N THR A 229 1.74 -1.72 -14.15
CA THR A 229 2.18 -1.37 -12.80
C THR A 229 1.02 -1.40 -11.83
N ASN A 230 1.24 -1.93 -10.62
CA ASN A 230 0.26 -1.85 -9.54
C ASN A 230 0.42 -0.58 -8.69
N ASP A 231 1.32 0.32 -9.05
CA ASP A 231 1.42 1.63 -8.40
C ASP A 231 0.33 2.55 -8.92
N THR A 232 -0.71 2.72 -8.11
CA THR A 232 -1.90 3.54 -8.44
C THR A 232 -1.88 4.88 -7.72
N LYS A 233 -0.68 5.42 -7.42
CA LYS A 233 -0.53 6.75 -6.82
C LYS A 233 -0.98 7.87 -7.77
N GLU A 234 -1.22 9.03 -7.19
CA GLU A 234 -1.63 10.26 -7.87
C GLU A 234 -0.60 10.80 -8.89
N ASP A 235 0.64 10.38 -8.79
CA ASP A 235 1.71 10.74 -9.72
C ASP A 235 1.86 9.75 -10.89
N TRP A 236 1.16 8.63 -10.87
CA TRP A 236 1.03 7.70 -11.99
C TRP A 236 -0.34 7.74 -12.64
N TYR A 237 -1.40 7.98 -11.84
CA TYR A 237 -2.79 7.94 -12.28
C TYR A 237 -3.54 9.20 -11.91
N GLU A 238 -4.47 9.58 -12.77
CA GLU A 238 -5.55 10.48 -12.39
C GLU A 238 -6.50 9.73 -11.47
N LEU A 239 -6.85 10.35 -10.36
CA LEU A 239 -7.68 9.73 -9.33
C LEU A 239 -9.04 10.43 -9.29
N ASP A 240 -10.10 9.63 -9.29
CA ASP A 240 -11.43 10.04 -8.89
C ASP A 240 -11.74 9.39 -7.54
N ASP A 241 -11.87 10.19 -6.53
CA ASP A 241 -12.11 9.73 -5.15
C ASP A 241 -11.14 8.59 -4.73
N LYS A 242 -9.86 8.73 -5.13
CA LYS A 242 -8.74 7.78 -4.91
C LYS A 242 -8.76 6.51 -5.76
N ASN A 243 -9.73 6.35 -6.64
CA ASN A 243 -9.69 5.29 -7.62
C ASN A 243 -8.84 5.75 -8.82
N ALA A 244 -7.90 4.93 -9.22
CA ALA A 244 -7.16 5.16 -10.46
C ALA A 244 -8.12 5.01 -11.65
N ILE A 245 -8.33 6.10 -12.39
CA ILE A 245 -9.28 6.13 -13.51
C ILE A 245 -8.58 6.16 -14.87
N ALA A 246 -7.42 6.79 -14.95
CA ALA A 246 -6.65 6.91 -16.17
C ALA A 246 -5.18 7.17 -15.86
N PRO A 247 -4.24 6.87 -16.77
CA PRO A 247 -2.87 7.37 -16.65
C PRO A 247 -2.85 8.88 -16.61
N ARG A 248 -1.90 9.45 -15.86
CA ARG A 248 -1.70 10.91 -15.85
C ARG A 248 -1.56 11.46 -17.26
N THR A 249 -2.26 12.57 -17.52
CA THR A 249 -2.25 13.19 -18.84
C THR A 249 -0.85 13.67 -19.24
N GLU A 250 -0.04 14.12 -18.27
CA GLU A 250 1.34 14.53 -18.48
C GLU A 250 2.21 13.39 -19.05
N LEU A 251 2.01 12.16 -18.57
CA LEU A 251 2.72 10.98 -19.08
C LEU A 251 2.31 10.67 -20.52
N LYS A 252 1.03 10.78 -20.84
CA LYS A 252 0.53 10.57 -22.20
C LYS A 252 1.08 11.63 -23.17
N LEU A 253 1.20 12.89 -22.73
CA LEU A 253 1.79 13.97 -23.52
C LEU A 253 3.28 13.71 -23.79
N GLU A 254 4.07 13.31 -22.79
CA GLU A 254 5.49 12.99 -22.99
C GLU A 254 5.71 11.82 -23.94
N ILE A 255 4.83 10.82 -23.93
CA ILE A 255 4.86 9.74 -24.92
C ILE A 255 4.50 10.29 -26.32
N ALA A 256 3.45 11.08 -26.43
CA ALA A 256 3.02 11.67 -27.72
C ALA A 256 4.09 12.59 -28.33
N ASP A 257 4.86 13.30 -27.51
CA ASP A 257 6.02 14.08 -27.94
C ASP A 257 7.20 13.20 -28.42
N THR A 258 7.23 11.94 -27.98
CA THR A 258 8.32 11.00 -28.23
C THR A 258 8.03 10.09 -29.43
N THR A 259 6.80 9.64 -29.59
CA THR A 259 6.35 8.70 -30.63
C THR A 259 4.92 8.97 -31.07
N SER A 260 4.58 8.56 -32.31
CA SER A 260 3.20 8.57 -32.80
C SER A 260 2.38 7.35 -32.39
N HIS A 261 2.98 6.40 -31.66
CA HIS A 261 2.30 5.18 -31.23
C HIS A 261 1.51 5.41 -29.94
N HIS A 262 0.47 4.59 -29.77
CA HIS A 262 -0.37 4.64 -28.59
C HIS A 262 0.35 4.13 -27.34
N TYR A 263 0.07 4.77 -26.23
CA TYR A 263 0.45 4.37 -24.88
C TYR A 263 -0.78 4.01 -24.09
N HIS A 264 -0.68 2.90 -23.33
CA HIS A 264 -1.68 2.49 -22.36
C HIS A 264 -0.99 2.12 -21.04
N GLN A 265 -1.70 2.23 -19.94
CA GLN A 265 -1.19 1.87 -18.62
C GLN A 265 -2.28 1.15 -17.84
N GLU A 266 -1.92 0.04 -17.22
CA GLU A 266 -2.85 -0.81 -16.49
C GLU A 266 -2.21 -1.42 -15.23
N THR A 267 -3.07 -1.79 -14.29
CA THR A 267 -2.68 -2.72 -13.23
C THR A 267 -2.50 -4.13 -13.80
N LEU A 268 -1.86 -5.03 -13.05
CA LEU A 268 -1.75 -6.43 -13.49
C LEU A 268 -3.15 -7.04 -13.69
N GLU A 269 -4.12 -6.76 -12.82
CA GLU A 269 -5.51 -7.22 -13.00
C GLU A 269 -6.11 -6.68 -14.30
N GLY A 270 -6.03 -5.37 -14.54
CA GLY A 270 -6.56 -4.73 -15.74
C GLY A 270 -5.91 -5.30 -16.99
N PHE A 271 -4.59 -5.44 -17.01
CA PHE A 271 -3.86 -6.08 -18.10
C PHE A 271 -4.35 -7.50 -18.39
N LEU A 272 -4.52 -8.35 -17.35
CA LEU A 272 -5.02 -9.71 -17.54
C LEU A 272 -6.45 -9.74 -18.09
N ARG A 273 -7.31 -8.80 -17.70
CA ARG A 273 -8.67 -8.65 -18.27
C ARG A 273 -8.62 -8.30 -19.75
N LEU A 274 -7.74 -7.38 -20.15
CA LEU A 274 -7.53 -7.02 -21.56
C LEU A 274 -6.99 -8.21 -22.36
N ILE A 275 -6.03 -8.97 -21.80
CA ILE A 275 -5.52 -10.19 -22.43
C ILE A 275 -6.62 -11.22 -22.63
N LYS A 276 -7.48 -11.45 -21.61
CA LYS A 276 -8.66 -12.33 -21.72
C LYS A 276 -9.58 -11.87 -22.84
N GLN A 277 -9.86 -10.59 -22.92
CA GLN A 277 -10.78 -10.00 -23.89
C GLN A 277 -10.25 -10.03 -25.32
N TYR A 278 -9.02 -9.57 -25.54
CA TYR A 278 -8.50 -9.33 -26.89
C TYR A 278 -7.66 -10.47 -27.46
N LEU A 279 -7.04 -11.30 -26.61
CA LEU A 279 -6.25 -12.46 -27.05
C LEU A 279 -6.94 -13.81 -26.79
N ALA A 280 -8.15 -13.79 -26.24
CA ALA A 280 -8.95 -14.97 -25.91
C ALA A 280 -8.18 -16.02 -25.06
N ILE A 281 -7.28 -15.55 -24.18
CA ILE A 281 -6.59 -16.42 -23.25
C ILE A 281 -7.50 -16.62 -22.04
N ASP A 282 -7.86 -17.88 -21.80
CA ASP A 282 -8.76 -18.22 -20.70
C ASP A 282 -8.07 -18.03 -19.33
N ILE A 283 -8.70 -17.19 -18.50
CA ILE A 283 -8.31 -16.87 -17.12
C ILE A 283 -9.60 -16.86 -16.29
N ALA A 284 -9.61 -17.59 -15.18
CA ALA A 284 -10.75 -17.61 -14.27
C ALA A 284 -10.99 -16.24 -13.62
N ASP A 285 -12.25 -15.84 -13.47
CA ASP A 285 -12.59 -14.53 -12.90
C ASP A 285 -12.19 -14.41 -11.42
N ASP A 286 -12.22 -15.51 -10.66
CA ASP A 286 -11.72 -15.56 -9.29
C ASP A 286 -10.21 -15.28 -9.23
N THR A 287 -9.45 -15.80 -10.20
CA THR A 287 -8.02 -15.49 -10.34
C THR A 287 -7.81 -13.99 -10.57
N LEU A 288 -8.55 -13.38 -11.50
CA LEU A 288 -8.47 -11.93 -11.77
C LEU A 288 -8.78 -11.13 -10.52
N THR A 289 -9.84 -11.47 -9.82
CA THR A 289 -10.27 -10.80 -8.58
C THR A 289 -9.20 -10.92 -7.49
N THR A 290 -8.63 -12.11 -7.32
CA THR A 290 -7.58 -12.36 -6.31
C THR A 290 -6.28 -11.61 -6.64
N VAL A 291 -5.85 -11.62 -7.91
CA VAL A 291 -4.68 -10.85 -8.38
C VAL A 291 -4.88 -9.36 -8.10
N GLY A 292 -6.05 -8.82 -8.43
CA GLY A 292 -6.37 -7.41 -8.17
C GLY A 292 -6.39 -7.07 -6.69
N ARG A 293 -6.99 -7.91 -5.85
CA ARG A 293 -7.02 -7.73 -4.40
C ARG A 293 -5.60 -7.70 -3.81
N ILE A 294 -4.73 -8.63 -4.22
CA ILE A 294 -3.34 -8.68 -3.75
C ILE A 294 -2.55 -7.48 -4.27
N GLY A 295 -2.75 -7.06 -5.51
CA GLY A 295 -2.13 -5.85 -6.08
C GLY A 295 -2.48 -4.60 -5.27
N ARG A 296 -3.76 -4.37 -4.99
CA ARG A 296 -4.24 -3.25 -4.14
C ARG A 296 -3.70 -3.32 -2.72
N THR A 297 -3.75 -4.48 -2.08
CA THR A 297 -3.22 -4.65 -0.72
C THR A 297 -1.72 -4.35 -0.65
N THR A 298 -0.99 -4.64 -1.72
CA THR A 298 0.44 -4.35 -1.81
C THR A 298 0.71 -2.87 -2.02
N ALA A 299 -0.06 -2.21 -2.86
CA ALA A 299 0.03 -0.76 -3.06
C ALA A 299 -0.30 0.01 -1.76
N TYR A 300 -1.25 -0.48 -0.98
CA TYR A 300 -1.72 0.16 0.24
C TYR A 300 -1.17 -0.44 1.55
N GLY A 301 -0.67 -1.67 1.57
CA GLY A 301 -0.19 -2.39 2.77
C GLY A 301 1.32 -2.46 2.93
N GLY A 302 2.13 -1.99 1.97
CA GLY A 302 3.58 -1.83 2.11
C GLY A 302 3.96 -0.63 2.99
N GLN A 303 5.26 -0.38 3.17
CA GLN A 303 5.73 0.83 3.88
C GLN A 303 5.09 2.12 3.33
N GLU A 304 4.84 2.19 2.03
CA GLU A 304 4.18 3.31 1.36
C GLU A 304 2.70 3.43 1.68
N GLY A 305 1.97 2.31 1.75
CA GLY A 305 0.57 2.32 2.16
C GLY A 305 0.42 2.75 3.61
N ARG A 306 1.30 2.27 4.50
CA ARG A 306 1.34 2.73 5.90
C ARG A 306 1.73 4.21 5.99
N ALA A 307 2.71 4.66 5.23
CA ALA A 307 3.11 6.06 5.16
C ALA A 307 1.98 6.97 4.66
N ARG A 308 1.20 6.50 3.67
CA ARG A 308 0.02 7.21 3.17
C ARG A 308 -1.11 7.21 4.21
N ALA A 309 -1.36 6.07 4.84
CA ALA A 309 -2.30 5.96 5.94
C ALA A 309 -1.90 6.89 7.10
N THR A 310 -0.61 6.93 7.46
CA THR A 310 -0.09 7.85 8.50
C THR A 310 -0.32 9.33 8.14
N ARG A 311 -0.05 9.74 6.90
CA ARG A 311 -0.34 11.13 6.45
C ARG A 311 -1.83 11.48 6.56
N ARG A 312 -2.70 10.53 6.24
CA ARG A 312 -4.15 10.70 6.40
C ARG A 312 -4.56 10.71 7.87
N THR A 313 -3.98 9.83 8.67
CA THR A 313 -4.15 9.82 10.12
C THR A 313 -3.78 11.19 10.71
N ILE A 314 -2.63 11.77 10.33
CA ILE A 314 -2.23 13.11 10.74
C ILE A 314 -3.31 14.14 10.38
N ARG A 315 -3.79 14.15 9.13
CA ARG A 315 -4.83 15.09 8.68
C ARG A 315 -6.13 14.94 9.45
N ILE A 316 -6.54 13.71 9.76
CA ILE A 316 -7.73 13.41 10.56
C ILE A 316 -7.52 13.90 12.00
N LEU A 317 -6.37 13.64 12.59
CA LEU A 317 -6.02 14.12 13.93
C LEU A 317 -5.99 15.64 14.00
N GLU A 318 -5.44 16.33 12.99
CA GLU A 318 -5.47 17.80 12.87
C GLU A 318 -6.90 18.33 12.84
N GLN A 319 -7.78 17.66 12.08
CA GLN A 319 -9.18 18.03 12.02
C GLN A 319 -9.91 17.78 13.34
N MET A 320 -9.64 16.65 14.01
CA MET A 320 -10.20 16.35 15.33
C MET A 320 -9.74 17.34 16.39
N ALA A 321 -8.45 17.66 16.45
CA ALA A 321 -7.89 18.62 17.39
C ALA A 321 -8.43 20.05 17.17
N GLY A 322 -8.69 20.44 15.92
CA GLY A 322 -9.16 21.76 15.53
C GLY A 322 -10.68 21.98 15.63
N THR A 323 -11.49 20.95 15.69
CA THR A 323 -12.95 21.07 15.63
C THR A 323 -13.59 21.16 17.02
N GLN A 324 -14.34 22.23 17.28
CA GLN A 324 -14.99 22.46 18.60
C GLN A 324 -16.14 21.50 18.93
N GLY A 325 -16.64 20.72 17.97
CA GLY A 325 -17.73 19.77 18.15
C GLY A 325 -17.31 18.39 18.69
N PHE A 326 -16.02 18.11 18.79
CA PHE A 326 -15.51 16.86 19.35
C PHE A 326 -15.39 16.91 20.87
N ASP A 327 -15.50 15.74 21.48
CA ASP A 327 -15.24 15.57 22.90
C ASP A 327 -13.88 16.15 23.29
N PRO A 328 -13.79 16.90 24.41
CA PRO A 328 -12.53 17.53 24.84
C PRO A 328 -11.37 16.54 25.05
N GLU A 329 -11.63 15.32 25.52
CA GLU A 329 -10.61 14.30 25.74
C GLU A 329 -10.07 13.74 24.43
N LEU A 330 -10.96 13.49 23.46
CA LEU A 330 -10.55 13.07 22.12
C LEU A 330 -9.72 14.16 21.41
N ARG A 331 -10.05 15.42 21.60
CA ARG A 331 -9.28 16.53 21.04
C ARG A 331 -7.87 16.61 21.65
N ILE A 332 -7.78 16.41 22.96
CA ILE A 332 -6.48 16.37 23.66
C ILE A 332 -5.68 15.15 23.24
N ALA A 333 -6.30 13.99 23.11
CA ALA A 333 -5.67 12.76 22.64
C ALA A 333 -5.15 12.91 21.19
N ALA A 334 -5.95 13.53 20.31
CA ALA A 334 -5.55 13.82 18.94
C ALA A 334 -4.35 14.80 18.85
N ASP A 335 -4.33 15.83 19.70
CA ASP A 335 -3.22 16.78 19.75
C ASP A 335 -1.92 16.14 20.24
N ARG A 336 -1.99 15.26 21.24
CA ARG A 336 -0.83 14.48 21.72
C ARG A 336 -0.39 13.42 20.71
N ALA A 337 -1.32 12.80 20.00
CA ALA A 337 -1.02 11.88 18.91
C ALA A 337 -0.24 12.57 17.78
N LEU A 338 -0.60 13.82 17.45
CA LEU A 338 0.14 14.64 16.49
C LEU A 338 1.56 14.96 16.95
N ASP A 339 1.76 15.23 18.25
CA ASP A 339 3.10 15.47 18.79
C ASP A 339 3.97 14.23 18.74
N HIS A 340 3.41 13.08 19.09
CA HIS A 340 4.09 11.81 18.99
C HIS A 340 4.52 11.50 17.54
N LEU A 341 3.60 11.65 16.58
CA LEU A 341 3.89 11.42 15.15
C LEU A 341 4.90 12.42 14.58
N ALA A 342 4.98 13.60 15.15
CA ALA A 342 5.96 14.65 14.77
C ALA A 342 7.31 14.53 15.50
N GLY A 343 7.47 13.56 16.41
CA GLY A 343 8.69 13.42 17.23
C GLY A 343 8.92 14.61 18.17
N ARG A 344 7.84 15.24 18.64
CA ARG A 344 7.86 16.45 19.49
C ARG A 344 7.44 16.17 20.93
N SER A 345 7.26 14.89 21.30
CA SER A 345 7.06 14.51 22.71
C SER A 345 8.37 14.77 23.47
N ASP A 346 8.29 15.53 24.56
CA ASP A 346 9.43 15.69 25.48
C ASP A 346 9.76 14.32 26.09
N ASP A 347 11.05 14.02 26.26
CA ASP A 347 11.54 12.71 26.76
C ASP A 347 10.98 12.30 28.15
N ASP A 348 10.38 13.25 28.87
CA ASP A 348 9.81 13.06 30.21
C ASP A 348 8.27 12.87 30.21
N ASP A 349 7.57 12.98 29.08
CA ASP A 349 6.11 12.88 29.01
C ASP A 349 5.71 11.63 28.19
N GLU A 350 5.46 10.50 28.87
CA GLU A 350 4.95 9.30 28.23
C GLU A 350 3.69 9.64 27.42
N THR A 351 3.71 9.33 26.12
CA THR A 351 2.52 9.51 25.27
C THR A 351 1.40 8.65 25.83
N PRO A 352 0.26 9.22 26.24
CA PRO A 352 -0.83 8.45 26.82
C PRO A 352 -1.28 7.32 25.89
N GLN A 353 -1.61 6.17 26.44
CA GLN A 353 -2.05 5.00 25.69
C GLN A 353 -3.21 5.33 24.76
N LEU A 354 -4.17 6.16 25.22
CA LEU A 354 -5.28 6.65 24.41
C LEU A 354 -4.85 7.34 23.11
N SER A 355 -3.73 8.09 23.12
CA SER A 355 -3.22 8.76 21.92
C SER A 355 -2.58 7.77 20.95
N LEU A 356 -1.91 6.75 21.44
CA LEU A 356 -1.34 5.66 20.62
C LEU A 356 -2.46 4.81 20.01
N ASP A 357 -3.46 4.44 20.81
CA ASP A 357 -4.62 3.68 20.36
C ASP A 357 -5.40 4.44 19.28
N LEU A 358 -5.50 5.76 19.40
CA LEU A 358 -6.16 6.61 18.41
C LEU A 358 -5.40 6.65 17.08
N ILE A 359 -4.07 6.70 17.11
CA ILE A 359 -3.22 6.61 15.90
C ILE A 359 -3.45 5.28 15.21
N ASP A 360 -3.33 4.17 15.95
CA ASP A 360 -3.44 2.83 15.40
C ASP A 360 -4.83 2.58 14.83
N MET A 361 -5.87 2.95 15.56
CA MET A 361 -7.26 2.80 15.15
C MET A 361 -7.57 3.57 13.86
N ILE A 362 -7.23 4.85 13.78
CA ILE A 362 -7.49 5.67 12.59
C ILE A 362 -6.69 5.10 11.40
N THR A 363 -5.44 4.72 11.62
CA THR A 363 -4.57 4.16 10.59
C THR A 363 -5.13 2.83 10.05
N GLU A 364 -5.54 1.93 10.92
CA GLU A 364 -6.14 0.64 10.53
C GLU A 364 -7.48 0.85 9.80
N ARG A 365 -8.32 1.79 10.26
CA ARG A 365 -9.60 2.09 9.61
C ARG A 365 -9.41 2.69 8.21
N ILE A 366 -8.40 3.53 8.02
CA ILE A 366 -8.01 4.03 6.71
C ILE A 366 -7.58 2.88 5.79
N LEU A 367 -6.69 2.00 6.27
CA LEU A 367 -6.22 0.84 5.52
C LEU A 367 -7.36 -0.12 5.17
N GLU A 368 -8.31 -0.33 6.08
CA GLU A 368 -9.52 -1.12 5.85
C GLU A 368 -10.41 -0.50 4.76
N GLY A 369 -10.67 0.80 4.84
CA GLY A 369 -11.44 1.54 3.83
C GLY A 369 -10.80 1.47 2.45
N GLU A 370 -9.48 1.57 2.37
CA GLU A 370 -8.71 1.43 1.14
C GLU A 370 -8.81 0.01 0.56
N LYS A 371 -8.71 -1.03 1.39
CA LYS A 371 -8.89 -2.44 0.97
C LYS A 371 -10.28 -2.71 0.39
N LEU A 372 -11.31 -2.06 0.94
CA LEU A 372 -12.71 -2.22 0.52
C LEU A 372 -13.07 -1.34 -0.68
N GLY A 373 -12.16 -0.49 -1.19
CA GLY A 373 -12.43 0.48 -2.25
C GLY A 373 -13.42 1.59 -1.85
N ARG A 374 -13.65 1.78 -0.53
CA ARG A 374 -14.60 2.77 0.00
C ARG A 374 -13.95 4.12 0.28
N GLY A 375 -12.65 4.26 0.05
CA GLY A 375 -11.89 5.45 0.39
C GLY A 375 -11.84 5.73 1.90
N ALA A 376 -11.01 6.68 2.33
CA ALA A 376 -11.01 7.15 3.72
C ALA A 376 -11.92 8.38 3.87
N HIS A 377 -13.19 8.26 3.44
CA HIS A 377 -14.17 9.31 3.69
C HIS A 377 -14.46 9.46 5.18
N TRP A 378 -14.61 10.70 5.60
CA TRP A 378 -14.98 11.01 6.99
C TRP A 378 -16.23 10.26 7.45
N ASP A 379 -17.26 10.17 6.58
CA ASP A 379 -18.49 9.45 6.87
C ASP A 379 -18.26 7.93 7.07
N PHE A 380 -17.30 7.33 6.36
CA PHE A 380 -16.92 5.93 6.57
C PHE A 380 -16.13 5.75 7.87
N LEU A 381 -15.21 6.67 8.16
CA LEU A 381 -14.43 6.64 9.40
C LEU A 381 -15.31 6.81 10.64
N MET A 382 -16.38 7.60 10.51
CA MET A 382 -17.35 7.91 11.57
C MET A 382 -18.62 7.04 11.50
N SER A 383 -18.77 6.16 10.50
CA SER A 383 -19.89 5.21 10.45
C SER A 383 -19.83 4.23 11.63
N GLU A 384 -21.00 3.76 12.07
CA GLU A 384 -21.08 2.80 13.18
C GLU A 384 -20.13 1.63 12.94
N PRO A 385 -19.18 1.39 13.85
CA PRO A 385 -18.23 0.29 13.70
C PRO A 385 -18.96 -1.03 13.84
N ALA A 386 -18.52 -2.05 13.12
CA ALA A 386 -19.05 -3.40 13.28
C ALA A 386 -18.88 -3.84 14.74
N PRO A 387 -19.92 -4.41 15.39
CA PRO A 387 -19.81 -4.94 16.74
C PRO A 387 -18.61 -5.88 16.88
N GLY A 388 -17.76 -5.62 17.89
CA GLY A 388 -16.54 -6.41 18.16
C GLY A 388 -15.28 -5.95 17.37
N SER A 389 -15.37 -4.90 16.54
CA SER A 389 -14.18 -4.28 15.95
C SER A 389 -13.36 -3.53 17.01
N ALA A 390 -12.07 -3.32 16.78
CA ALA A 390 -11.22 -2.54 17.67
C ALA A 390 -11.78 -1.11 17.87
N PHE A 391 -12.41 -0.53 16.86
CA PHE A 391 -13.07 0.76 16.95
C PHE A 391 -14.31 0.72 17.84
N TYR A 392 -15.12 -0.34 17.76
CA TYR A 392 -16.28 -0.53 18.62
C TYR A 392 -15.85 -0.65 20.10
N GLN A 393 -14.82 -1.46 20.37
CA GLN A 393 -14.26 -1.62 21.71
C GLN A 393 -13.69 -0.31 22.25
N PHE A 394 -13.05 0.48 21.43
CA PHE A 394 -12.54 1.81 21.77
C PHE A 394 -13.66 2.80 22.12
N VAL A 395 -14.72 2.85 21.31
CA VAL A 395 -15.89 3.71 21.59
C VAL A 395 -16.63 3.25 22.86
N GLU A 396 -16.75 1.93 23.07
CA GLU A 396 -17.32 1.39 24.33
C GLU A 396 -16.45 1.71 25.54
N ALA A 397 -15.12 1.60 25.42
CA ALA A 397 -14.19 1.95 26.48
C ALA A 397 -14.30 3.45 26.86
N LEU A 398 -14.34 4.34 25.86
CA LEU A 398 -14.56 5.77 26.08
C LEU A 398 -15.89 6.07 26.78
N GLN A 399 -16.96 5.37 26.38
CA GLN A 399 -18.27 5.52 27.01
C GLN A 399 -18.32 4.93 28.42
N ALA A 400 -17.54 3.90 28.71
CA ALA A 400 -17.42 3.31 30.05
C ALA A 400 -16.63 4.22 31.00
N ASP A 401 -15.51 4.80 30.57
CA ASP A 401 -14.71 5.76 31.34
C ASP A 401 -15.50 7.03 31.66
N HIS A 402 -16.34 7.53 30.73
CA HIS A 402 -17.23 8.66 31.01
C HIS A 402 -18.26 8.39 32.13
N ARG A 403 -18.61 7.12 32.37
CA ARG A 403 -19.52 6.77 33.48
C ARG A 403 -18.80 6.72 34.82
N ASP A 404 -17.50 6.45 34.84
CA ASP A 404 -16.69 6.37 36.08
C ASP A 404 -15.92 7.68 36.38
N ALA A 405 -15.53 8.45 35.36
CA ALA A 405 -14.68 9.65 35.46
C ALA A 405 -15.40 10.87 36.08
N SER A 406 -16.70 10.80 36.32
CA SER A 406 -17.44 11.94 36.92
C SER A 406 -16.98 12.33 38.34
N LYS A 407 -15.97 11.65 38.90
CA LYS A 407 -15.52 11.86 40.29
C LYS A 407 -14.03 12.22 40.50
N HIS A 408 -13.14 12.05 39.52
CA HIS A 408 -11.71 12.27 39.79
C HIS A 408 -10.91 13.21 38.85
N ASP A 409 -11.45 13.66 37.71
CA ASP A 409 -10.64 14.22 36.64
C ASP A 409 -10.60 15.72 36.42
N THR A 410 -11.18 16.52 37.29
CA THR A 410 -11.23 17.99 37.11
C THR A 410 -9.85 18.64 37.11
N LEU A 411 -8.89 18.09 37.87
CA LEU A 411 -7.55 18.66 38.03
C LEU A 411 -6.60 18.31 36.86
N GLU A 412 -6.69 17.08 36.35
CA GLU A 412 -5.86 16.61 35.25
C GLU A 412 -6.29 17.26 33.92
N LEU A 413 -7.59 17.36 33.69
CA LEU A 413 -8.17 18.07 32.55
C LEU A 413 -7.82 19.58 32.56
N GLN A 414 -7.77 20.20 33.73
CA GLN A 414 -7.35 21.59 33.90
C GLN A 414 -5.85 21.77 33.59
N ALA A 415 -4.99 20.84 34.01
CA ALA A 415 -3.57 20.85 33.72
C ALA A 415 -3.30 20.66 32.23
N GLN A 416 -4.06 19.76 31.56
CA GLN A 416 -3.99 19.52 30.13
C GLN A 416 -4.43 20.74 29.30
N ARG A 417 -5.52 21.42 29.69
CA ARG A 417 -5.98 22.67 29.07
C ARG A 417 -4.95 23.77 29.19
N ALA A 418 -4.29 23.89 30.34
CA ALA A 418 -3.23 24.87 30.54
C ALA A 418 -2.01 24.61 29.66
N ARG A 419 -1.62 23.34 29.44
CA ARG A 419 -0.53 22.95 28.53
C ARG A 419 -0.90 23.24 27.07
N HIS A 420 -2.11 22.90 26.63
CA HIS A 420 -2.61 23.19 25.29
C HIS A 420 -2.62 24.70 24.99
N GLN A 421 -3.08 25.54 25.93
CA GLN A 421 -3.05 27.00 25.77
C GLN A 421 -1.62 27.56 25.67
N ARG A 422 -0.68 27.02 26.46
CA ARG A 422 0.75 27.42 26.37
C ARG A 422 1.37 27.05 25.03
N ARG A 423 0.96 25.93 24.45
CA ARG A 423 1.43 25.45 23.18
C ARG A 423 0.88 26.29 22.02
N LYS A 424 -0.40 26.59 22.03
CA LYS A 424 -1.03 27.49 21.06
C LYS A 424 -0.33 28.87 21.07
N ALA A 425 -0.05 29.42 22.24
CA ALA A 425 0.69 30.66 22.39
C ALA A 425 2.15 30.59 21.90
N ARG A 426 2.80 29.41 22.01
CA ARG A 426 4.14 29.19 21.43
C ARG A 426 4.10 29.11 19.91
N HIS A 427 3.11 28.43 19.35
CA HIS A 427 2.93 28.30 17.90
C HIS A 427 2.66 29.67 17.27
N GLU A 428 1.78 30.47 17.87
CA GLU A 428 1.46 31.84 17.44
C GLU A 428 2.71 32.75 17.53
N ARG A 429 3.60 32.55 18.50
CA ARG A 429 4.88 33.30 18.59
C ARG A 429 5.89 32.82 17.54
N ALA A 430 5.90 31.53 17.18
CA ALA A 430 6.80 30.98 16.16
C ALA A 430 6.38 31.38 14.74
N THR A 431 5.07 31.50 14.48
CA THR A 431 4.53 31.94 13.19
C THR A 431 4.47 33.46 13.05
N GLY A 432 4.33 34.22 14.16
CA GLY A 432 4.31 35.68 14.15
C GLY A 432 5.68 36.36 14.03
N SER A 433 6.79 35.61 14.16
CA SER A 433 8.15 36.19 14.00
C SER A 433 8.69 36.13 12.55
N SER A 434 7.91 35.64 11.57
CA SER A 434 8.30 35.62 10.16
C SER A 434 7.71 36.76 9.31
N GLU A 435 6.96 37.70 9.92
CA GLU A 435 6.39 38.84 9.19
C GLU A 435 7.06 40.19 9.50
N SER A 436 8.22 40.20 10.09
CA SER A 436 8.98 41.45 10.26
C SER A 436 10.49 41.20 10.06
N ILE A 437 10.88 41.13 8.78
CA ILE A 437 12.13 41.68 8.21
C ILE A 437 11.94 41.88 6.72
#